data_6558f595cd19057763e93a9331665c4b
#
_entry.id   6558f595cd19057763e93a9331665c4b
#
_cell.length_a   1.000
_cell.length_b   1.000
_cell.length_c   1.000
_cell.angle_alpha   90.00
_cell.angle_beta   90.00
_cell.angle_gamma   90.00
#
_symmetry.space_group_name_H-M   'P 1'
#
loop_
_entity.id
_entity.type
_entity.pdbx_description
1 polymer ?
#
loop_
_entity_poly.entity_id
_entity_poly.type
_entity_poly.pdbx_seq_one_letter_code
_entity_poly.pdbx_strand_id
1 'polypeptide(L)'
;MFDKLIKMLGFSATTKELIRARAELAAINKSLGMIEFTLDGKVITANENFLQILGYSLSETIGQHHSMFVSPEQRNSAEYKAFWEKLGRGEYDTGQYRRLGKDNKEVWLRATYNPVFDADGKAYKVVKYASDITREKTLSVDTAGQLAAIHKSQGVIEFTMDGKVVAANEAFLGILGYTAAEATGQHHSLFVEPSYRTSPEYKAFWEKLNRGEYDAGIYKRIGKGGKEAWIQASYNPILDLNGKPFKVVKYATDVTAQRLKNADFEGQIAAISKSQGVIEFTMDGKVVAANEAFLGILGYTAAEATGQHHSLFVEPSYRTSPEYKAFWEKLNRGEYDAGIYKRIGKGGKEAWIQASYNPI
;
A
#
# COMPACT_ATOMS: atom_id res chain seq x y z
N MET A 1 31.41 10.62 -43.26
CA MET A 1 31.25 9.58 -44.33
C MET A 1 30.12 9.98 -45.28
N PHE A 2 28.94 10.37 -44.82
CA PHE A 2 27.78 10.77 -45.63
C PHE A 2 28.06 12.04 -46.50
N ASP A 3 28.72 13.11 -45.96
CA ASP A 3 29.09 14.30 -46.69
C ASP A 3 30.12 14.05 -47.83
N LYS A 4 31.03 13.05 -47.67
CA LYS A 4 31.97 12.64 -48.69
C LYS A 4 31.26 11.97 -49.87
N LEU A 5 30.24 11.12 -49.56
CA LEU A 5 29.48 10.38 -50.59
C LEU A 5 28.62 11.38 -51.42
N ILE A 6 28.01 12.35 -50.77
CA ILE A 6 27.16 13.38 -51.41
C ILE A 6 27.99 14.31 -52.26
N LYS A 7 29.24 14.69 -51.85
CA LYS A 7 30.17 15.47 -52.68
C LYS A 7 30.62 14.69 -53.93
N MET A 8 30.81 13.36 -53.82
CA MET A 8 31.23 12.50 -54.92
C MET A 8 30.10 12.31 -55.97
N LEU A 9 28.82 12.44 -55.58
CA LEU A 9 27.66 12.30 -56.45
C LEU A 9 27.24 13.60 -57.13
N GLY A 10 27.93 14.76 -56.95
CA GLY A 10 27.69 15.99 -57.65
C GLY A 10 26.35 16.72 -57.33
N PHE A 11 25.71 16.43 -56.19
CA PHE A 11 24.47 17.06 -55.84
C PHE A 11 24.60 18.56 -55.48
N SER A 12 23.60 19.38 -55.88
CA SER A 12 23.51 20.79 -55.50
C SER A 12 23.38 21.00 -54.00
N ALA A 13 23.69 22.16 -53.46
CA ALA A 13 23.49 22.52 -52.06
C ALA A 13 22.04 22.24 -51.59
N THR A 14 21.07 22.65 -52.38
CA THR A 14 19.63 22.43 -52.13
C THR A 14 19.24 20.97 -52.05
N THR A 15 19.83 20.11 -52.90
CA THR A 15 19.59 18.67 -52.86
C THR A 15 20.16 18.03 -51.57
N LYS A 16 21.33 18.55 -51.11
CA LYS A 16 21.95 18.07 -49.85
C LYS A 16 21.12 18.43 -48.63
N GLU A 17 20.60 19.63 -48.57
CA GLU A 17 19.69 20.07 -47.50
C GLU A 17 18.41 19.26 -47.48
N LEU A 18 17.81 18.98 -48.65
CA LEU A 18 16.60 18.18 -48.75
C LEU A 18 16.83 16.72 -48.26
N ILE A 19 17.95 16.11 -48.62
CA ILE A 19 18.30 14.76 -48.17
C ILE A 19 18.48 14.71 -46.64
N ARG A 20 19.14 15.75 -46.10
CA ARG A 20 19.34 15.87 -44.64
C ARG A 20 18.00 16.06 -43.91
N ALA A 21 17.16 16.96 -44.36
CA ALA A 21 15.84 17.19 -43.76
C ALA A 21 14.97 15.93 -43.79
N ARG A 22 14.98 15.18 -44.91
CA ARG A 22 14.27 13.90 -45.01
C ARG A 22 14.81 12.84 -44.03
N ALA A 23 16.13 12.75 -43.84
CA ALA A 23 16.73 11.82 -42.89
C ALA A 23 16.39 12.17 -41.44
N GLU A 24 16.37 13.46 -41.10
CA GLU A 24 15.97 13.95 -39.77
C GLU A 24 14.48 13.64 -39.50
N LEU A 25 13.59 13.93 -40.46
CA LEU A 25 12.17 13.57 -40.35
C LEU A 25 11.96 12.04 -40.24
N ALA A 26 12.70 11.24 -40.99
CA ALA A 26 12.62 9.78 -40.88
C ALA A 26 13.07 9.28 -39.50
N ALA A 27 14.05 9.93 -38.86
CA ALA A 27 14.47 9.59 -37.50
C ALA A 27 13.37 9.93 -36.47
N ILE A 28 12.73 11.10 -36.57
CA ILE A 28 11.61 11.50 -35.72
C ILE A 28 10.44 10.51 -35.90
N ASN A 29 10.10 10.15 -37.14
CA ASN A 29 9.01 9.24 -37.46
C ASN A 29 9.23 7.78 -36.96
N LYS A 30 10.47 7.39 -36.63
CA LYS A 30 10.76 6.09 -35.99
C LYS A 30 10.41 6.06 -34.51
N SER A 31 10.44 7.20 -33.83
CA SER A 31 10.24 7.28 -32.38
C SER A 31 8.88 7.82 -31.94
N LEU A 32 8.24 8.62 -32.81
CA LEU A 32 6.96 9.28 -32.49
C LEU A 32 5.84 8.79 -33.45
N GLY A 33 4.62 8.75 -32.91
CA GLY A 33 3.44 8.68 -33.74
C GLY A 33 3.24 9.99 -34.48
N MET A 34 3.12 9.96 -35.82
CA MET A 34 2.90 11.13 -36.68
C MET A 34 1.62 10.97 -37.47
N ILE A 35 0.82 12.03 -37.53
CA ILE A 35 -0.36 12.11 -38.40
C ILE A 35 -0.52 13.52 -38.93
N GLU A 36 -0.90 13.63 -40.20
CA GLU A 36 -1.13 14.90 -40.90
C GLU A 36 -2.62 15.10 -41.18
N PHE A 37 -3.04 16.33 -41.08
CA PHE A 37 -4.41 16.77 -41.31
C PHE A 37 -4.45 17.95 -42.25
N THR A 38 -5.55 18.05 -43.03
CA THR A 38 -5.97 19.32 -43.63
C THR A 38 -6.38 20.31 -42.54
N LEU A 39 -6.48 21.60 -42.86
CA LEU A 39 -6.92 22.63 -41.92
C LEU A 39 -8.36 22.43 -41.43
N ASP A 40 -9.18 21.75 -42.18
CA ASP A 40 -10.54 21.32 -41.78
C ASP A 40 -10.54 19.97 -41.00
N GLY A 41 -9.36 19.45 -40.62
CA GLY A 41 -9.21 18.31 -39.73
C GLY A 41 -9.33 16.93 -40.36
N LYS A 42 -9.30 16.78 -41.71
CA LYS A 42 -9.28 15.48 -42.37
C LYS A 42 -7.88 14.89 -42.42
N VAL A 43 -7.76 13.60 -42.16
CA VAL A 43 -6.48 12.88 -42.19
C VAL A 43 -5.95 12.81 -43.64
N ILE A 44 -4.71 13.29 -43.81
CA ILE A 44 -3.94 13.18 -45.05
C ILE A 44 -3.12 11.90 -45.04
N THR A 45 -2.37 11.65 -43.97
CA THR A 45 -1.55 10.45 -43.80
C THR A 45 -1.19 10.28 -42.33
N ALA A 46 -0.75 9.06 -41.95
CA ALA A 46 -0.21 8.76 -40.62
C ALA A 46 0.90 7.70 -40.74
N ASN A 47 1.87 7.73 -39.82
CA ASN A 47 2.89 6.72 -39.76
C ASN A 47 2.41 5.48 -38.99
N GLU A 48 3.16 4.39 -39.12
CA GLU A 48 2.80 3.12 -38.49
C GLU A 48 2.71 3.22 -36.96
N ASN A 49 3.60 3.99 -36.33
CA ASN A 49 3.58 4.18 -34.88
C ASN A 49 2.23 4.78 -34.40
N PHE A 50 1.75 5.82 -35.09
CA PHE A 50 0.47 6.44 -34.73
C PHE A 50 -0.72 5.47 -34.92
N LEU A 51 -0.68 4.72 -36.03
CA LEU A 51 -1.72 3.74 -36.35
C LEU A 51 -1.76 2.60 -35.33
N GLN A 52 -0.60 2.07 -34.95
CA GLN A 52 -0.49 1.02 -33.94
C GLN A 52 -0.99 1.47 -32.55
N ILE A 53 -0.66 2.71 -32.14
CA ILE A 53 -1.14 3.26 -30.86
C ILE A 53 -2.67 3.25 -30.78
N LEU A 54 -3.34 3.66 -31.87
CA LEU A 54 -4.79 3.76 -31.90
C LEU A 54 -5.51 2.53 -32.45
N GLY A 55 -4.77 1.55 -33.02
CA GLY A 55 -5.32 0.29 -33.52
C GLY A 55 -6.01 0.37 -34.89
N TYR A 56 -5.76 1.43 -35.67
CA TYR A 56 -6.31 1.61 -37.01
C TYR A 56 -5.28 1.26 -38.08
N SER A 57 -5.77 0.87 -39.26
CA SER A 57 -4.99 0.86 -40.49
C SER A 57 -5.00 2.23 -41.16
N LEU A 58 -4.05 2.49 -42.05
CA LEU A 58 -3.98 3.75 -42.77
C LEU A 58 -5.24 3.97 -43.67
N SER A 59 -5.73 2.91 -44.30
CA SER A 59 -6.94 2.95 -45.15
C SER A 59 -8.21 3.29 -44.37
N GLU A 60 -8.28 2.94 -43.08
CA GLU A 60 -9.43 3.29 -42.24
C GLU A 60 -9.41 4.76 -41.80
N THR A 61 -8.25 5.42 -41.87
CA THR A 61 -8.08 6.79 -41.32
C THR A 61 -8.01 7.85 -42.40
N ILE A 62 -7.44 7.58 -43.57
CA ILE A 62 -7.33 8.55 -44.66
C ILE A 62 -8.70 9.15 -45.03
N GLY A 63 -8.75 10.49 -45.12
CA GLY A 63 -9.96 11.23 -45.44
C GLY A 63 -10.97 11.34 -44.28
N GLN A 64 -10.82 10.56 -43.22
CA GLN A 64 -11.67 10.70 -42.05
C GLN A 64 -11.29 11.96 -41.25
N HIS A 65 -12.29 12.53 -40.58
CA HIS A 65 -12.04 13.73 -39.75
C HIS A 65 -11.46 13.33 -38.40
N HIS A 66 -10.57 14.17 -37.85
CA HIS A 66 -9.94 13.98 -36.51
C HIS A 66 -10.94 13.63 -35.41
N SER A 67 -12.20 14.03 -35.56
CA SER A 67 -13.27 13.70 -34.61
C SER A 67 -13.47 12.21 -34.38
N MET A 68 -12.97 11.34 -35.29
CA MET A 68 -13.00 9.90 -35.08
C MET A 68 -12.18 9.44 -33.86
N PHE A 69 -11.20 10.24 -33.45
CA PHE A 69 -10.31 9.96 -32.31
C PHE A 69 -10.75 10.61 -30.99
N VAL A 70 -11.91 11.28 -30.95
CA VAL A 70 -12.40 11.96 -29.76
C VAL A 70 -13.78 11.48 -29.35
N SER A 71 -14.11 11.61 -28.07
CA SER A 71 -15.43 11.20 -27.58
C SER A 71 -16.55 12.07 -28.19
N PRO A 72 -17.80 11.53 -28.25
CA PRO A 72 -18.94 12.30 -28.76
C PRO A 72 -19.17 13.62 -28.04
N GLU A 73 -18.93 13.65 -26.71
CA GLU A 73 -19.09 14.85 -25.89
C GLU A 73 -18.05 15.92 -26.28
N GLN A 74 -16.78 15.51 -26.39
CA GLN A 74 -15.69 16.41 -26.79
C GLN A 74 -15.83 16.91 -28.22
N ARG A 75 -16.31 16.04 -29.14
CA ARG A 75 -16.52 16.36 -30.55
C ARG A 75 -17.44 17.57 -30.75
N ASN A 76 -18.45 17.71 -29.91
CA ASN A 76 -19.47 18.74 -30.01
C ASN A 76 -19.18 19.97 -29.10
N SER A 77 -18.05 19.99 -28.40
CA SER A 77 -17.72 21.05 -27.47
C SER A 77 -17.21 22.33 -28.18
N ALA A 78 -17.42 23.47 -27.55
CA ALA A 78 -16.90 24.75 -28.03
C ALA A 78 -15.35 24.76 -28.06
N GLU A 79 -14.72 24.08 -27.10
CA GLU A 79 -13.27 23.94 -27.01
C GLU A 79 -12.69 23.21 -28.20
N TYR A 80 -13.37 22.16 -28.68
CA TYR A 80 -12.92 21.41 -29.86
C TYR A 80 -13.01 22.24 -31.14
N LYS A 81 -14.04 23.08 -31.28
CA LYS A 81 -14.16 24.04 -32.38
C LYS A 81 -13.06 25.10 -32.31
N ALA A 82 -12.87 25.72 -31.17
CA ALA A 82 -11.81 26.71 -30.94
C ALA A 82 -10.41 26.13 -31.19
N PHE A 83 -10.18 24.88 -30.86
CA PHE A 83 -8.93 24.15 -31.13
C PHE A 83 -8.61 24.14 -32.64
N TRP A 84 -9.56 23.79 -33.52
CA TRP A 84 -9.34 23.76 -34.95
C TRP A 84 -9.24 25.20 -35.56
N GLU A 85 -10.01 26.15 -35.04
CA GLU A 85 -9.88 27.56 -35.41
C GLU A 85 -8.49 28.12 -35.08
N LYS A 86 -7.94 27.78 -33.93
CA LYS A 86 -6.58 28.14 -33.50
C LYS A 86 -5.53 27.57 -34.48
N LEU A 87 -5.60 26.29 -34.82
CA LEU A 87 -4.70 25.68 -35.80
C LEU A 87 -4.83 26.33 -37.19
N GLY A 88 -6.06 26.66 -37.60
CA GLY A 88 -6.34 27.32 -38.87
C GLY A 88 -5.74 28.75 -38.97
N ARG A 89 -5.58 29.42 -37.84
CA ARG A 89 -4.85 30.71 -37.74
C ARG A 89 -3.31 30.57 -37.77
N GLY A 90 -2.81 29.31 -37.84
CA GLY A 90 -1.38 29.05 -37.80
C GLY A 90 -0.76 28.97 -36.41
N GLU A 91 -1.58 28.92 -35.37
CA GLU A 91 -1.13 28.75 -33.98
C GLU A 91 -1.01 27.26 -33.62
N TYR A 92 0.13 26.86 -33.01
CA TYR A 92 0.31 25.46 -32.56
C TYR A 92 -0.46 25.15 -31.26
N ASP A 93 -0.70 23.89 -31.01
CA ASP A 93 -1.28 23.40 -29.74
C ASP A 93 -0.49 22.23 -29.18
N THR A 94 -0.30 22.20 -27.87
CA THR A 94 0.47 21.14 -27.19
C THR A 94 -0.17 20.80 -25.87
N GLY A 95 -0.16 19.49 -25.52
CA GLY A 95 -0.75 19.02 -24.28
C GLY A 95 -0.83 17.52 -24.16
N GLN A 96 -1.64 17.10 -23.19
CA GLN A 96 -2.00 15.70 -23.00
C GLN A 96 -3.48 15.54 -23.38
N TYR A 97 -3.74 14.58 -24.25
CA TYR A 97 -5.04 14.41 -24.84
C TYR A 97 -5.53 12.98 -24.64
N ARG A 98 -6.74 12.85 -24.14
CA ARG A 98 -7.48 11.58 -24.19
C ARG A 98 -8.00 11.37 -25.62
N ARG A 99 -7.74 10.20 -26.18
CA ARG A 99 -8.20 9.83 -27.53
C ARG A 99 -8.84 8.45 -27.49
N LEU A 100 -9.71 8.22 -28.43
CA LEU A 100 -10.36 6.94 -28.68
C LEU A 100 -9.75 6.30 -29.91
N GLY A 101 -9.17 5.13 -29.72
CA GLY A 101 -8.74 4.25 -30.80
C GLY A 101 -9.88 3.37 -31.31
N LYS A 102 -9.52 2.38 -32.12
CA LYS A 102 -10.45 1.35 -32.63
C LYS A 102 -11.09 0.62 -31.46
N ASP A 103 -12.35 0.22 -31.64
CA ASP A 103 -13.17 -0.47 -30.63
C ASP A 103 -13.29 0.30 -29.30
N ASN A 104 -13.28 1.63 -29.37
CA ASN A 104 -13.32 2.54 -28.22
C ASN A 104 -12.14 2.39 -27.23
N LYS A 105 -11.01 1.86 -27.69
CA LYS A 105 -9.79 1.79 -26.89
C LYS A 105 -9.38 3.17 -26.42
N GLU A 106 -9.38 3.40 -25.12
CA GLU A 106 -8.92 4.66 -24.54
C GLU A 106 -7.39 4.76 -24.57
N VAL A 107 -6.87 5.87 -25.11
CA VAL A 107 -5.43 6.14 -25.24
C VAL A 107 -5.15 7.57 -24.78
N TRP A 108 -4.13 7.74 -23.96
CA TRP A 108 -3.61 9.05 -23.59
C TRP A 108 -2.37 9.37 -24.38
N LEU A 109 -2.42 10.50 -25.07
CA LEU A 109 -1.31 10.98 -25.90
C LEU A 109 -0.74 12.28 -25.33
N ARG A 110 0.59 12.36 -25.21
CA ARG A 110 1.29 13.63 -25.16
C ARG A 110 1.58 14.03 -26.57
N ALA A 111 1.04 15.16 -27.04
CA ALA A 111 1.13 15.52 -28.44
C ALA A 111 1.26 17.03 -28.68
N THR A 112 1.82 17.34 -29.85
CA THR A 112 1.86 18.70 -30.41
C THR A 112 1.19 18.67 -31.78
N TYR A 113 0.38 19.69 -32.07
CA TYR A 113 -0.25 19.94 -33.36
C TYR A 113 0.37 21.19 -33.94
N ASN A 114 1.04 21.05 -35.09
CA ASN A 114 1.86 22.10 -35.66
C ASN A 114 1.35 22.44 -37.07
N PRO A 115 0.80 23.64 -37.31
CA PRO A 115 0.52 24.13 -38.66
C PRO A 115 1.79 24.19 -39.48
N VAL A 116 1.69 23.75 -40.72
CA VAL A 116 2.77 23.86 -41.72
C VAL A 116 2.40 24.94 -42.75
N PHE A 117 3.36 25.79 -43.09
CA PHE A 117 3.14 26.95 -43.93
C PHE A 117 3.74 26.74 -45.32
N ASP A 118 3.09 27.30 -46.32
CA ASP A 118 3.60 27.38 -47.68
C ASP A 118 4.63 28.54 -47.84
N ALA A 119 5.10 28.76 -49.07
CA ALA A 119 6.07 29.81 -49.38
C ALA A 119 5.55 31.22 -49.13
N ASP A 120 4.24 31.41 -49.12
CA ASP A 120 3.57 32.70 -48.90
C ASP A 120 3.26 32.91 -47.39
N GLY A 121 3.68 31.99 -46.53
CA GLY A 121 3.44 32.05 -45.09
C GLY A 121 2.01 31.70 -44.68
N LYS A 122 1.24 31.05 -45.53
CA LYS A 122 -0.12 30.60 -45.25
C LYS A 122 -0.10 29.17 -44.80
N ALA A 123 -0.75 28.85 -43.64
CA ALA A 123 -0.92 27.49 -43.19
C ALA A 123 -1.72 26.69 -44.24
N TYR A 124 -1.28 25.44 -44.55
CA TYR A 124 -1.97 24.58 -45.52
C TYR A 124 -2.24 23.19 -45.02
N LYS A 125 -1.56 22.72 -43.93
CA LYS A 125 -1.83 21.48 -43.24
C LYS A 125 -1.40 21.57 -41.78
N VAL A 126 -1.81 20.60 -40.98
CA VAL A 126 -1.37 20.42 -39.57
C VAL A 126 -0.64 19.09 -39.46
N VAL A 127 0.55 19.08 -38.86
CA VAL A 127 1.28 17.87 -38.50
C VAL A 127 1.23 17.67 -36.98
N LYS A 128 0.76 16.53 -36.56
CA LYS A 128 0.74 16.12 -35.16
C LYS A 128 1.85 15.11 -34.91
N TYR A 129 2.64 15.36 -33.87
CA TYR A 129 3.52 14.35 -33.28
C TYR A 129 2.97 13.95 -31.92
N ALA A 130 3.03 12.65 -31.58
CA ALA A 130 2.44 12.10 -30.39
C ALA A 130 3.26 10.95 -29.79
N SER A 131 3.30 10.89 -28.47
CA SER A 131 3.78 9.75 -27.71
C SER A 131 2.62 9.16 -26.89
N ASP A 132 2.53 7.84 -26.82
CA ASP A 132 1.59 7.15 -25.94
C ASP A 132 2.06 7.26 -24.50
N ILE A 133 1.23 7.86 -23.65
CA ILE A 133 1.45 7.99 -22.19
C ILE A 133 0.36 7.25 -21.40
N THR A 134 -0.37 6.33 -22.02
CA THR A 134 -1.47 5.61 -21.37
C THR A 134 -0.98 4.84 -20.16
N ARG A 135 0.14 4.12 -20.31
CA ARG A 135 0.75 3.37 -19.20
C ARG A 135 1.17 4.28 -18.04
N GLU A 136 1.79 5.42 -18.34
CA GLU A 136 2.18 6.41 -17.31
C GLU A 136 0.96 6.92 -16.54
N LYS A 137 -0.12 7.25 -17.27
CA LYS A 137 -1.38 7.72 -16.67
C LYS A 137 -2.05 6.65 -15.83
N THR A 138 -2.17 5.44 -16.33
CA THR A 138 -2.77 4.32 -15.60
C THR A 138 -2.00 4.05 -14.31
N LEU A 139 -0.68 3.97 -14.39
CA LEU A 139 0.16 3.75 -13.22
C LEU A 139 0.03 4.88 -12.19
N SER A 140 -0.01 6.14 -12.67
CA SER A 140 -0.19 7.30 -11.78
C SER A 140 -1.53 7.28 -11.05
N VAL A 141 -2.63 6.95 -11.76
CA VAL A 141 -3.97 6.85 -11.16
C VAL A 141 -4.05 5.68 -10.18
N ASP A 142 -3.50 4.52 -10.54
CA ASP A 142 -3.47 3.35 -9.67
C ASP A 142 -2.68 3.63 -8.38
N THR A 143 -1.48 4.21 -8.50
CA THR A 143 -0.65 4.60 -7.35
C THR A 143 -1.39 5.60 -6.45
N ALA A 144 -2.01 6.62 -7.04
CA ALA A 144 -2.78 7.61 -6.28
C ALA A 144 -3.98 6.97 -5.57
N GLY A 145 -4.65 6.01 -6.23
CA GLY A 145 -5.77 5.24 -5.66
C GLY A 145 -5.33 4.38 -4.48
N GLN A 146 -4.21 3.67 -4.60
CA GLN A 146 -3.64 2.86 -3.53
C GLN A 146 -3.26 3.71 -2.32
N LEU A 147 -2.59 4.86 -2.53
CA LEU A 147 -2.26 5.80 -1.46
C LEU A 147 -3.52 6.34 -0.78
N ALA A 148 -4.54 6.71 -1.54
CA ALA A 148 -5.81 7.19 -0.99
C ALA A 148 -6.51 6.11 -0.15
N ALA A 149 -6.46 4.84 -0.56
CA ALA A 149 -7.00 3.72 0.21
C ALA A 149 -6.25 3.52 1.54
N ILE A 150 -4.92 3.57 1.52
CA ILE A 150 -4.09 3.50 2.74
C ILE A 150 -4.41 4.66 3.68
N HIS A 151 -4.51 5.88 3.15
CA HIS A 151 -4.84 7.09 3.93
C HIS A 151 -6.23 7.04 4.60
N LYS A 152 -7.18 6.26 4.07
CA LYS A 152 -8.51 6.04 4.70
C LYS A 152 -8.47 5.02 5.82
N SER A 153 -7.61 4.01 5.73
CA SER A 153 -7.58 2.88 6.67
C SER A 153 -6.54 3.02 7.78
N GLN A 154 -5.51 3.83 7.59
CA GLN A 154 -4.41 3.98 8.54
C GLN A 154 -4.11 5.44 8.86
N GLY A 155 -3.59 5.67 10.05
CA GLY A 155 -2.95 6.92 10.40
C GLY A 155 -1.65 7.08 9.62
N VAL A 156 -1.52 8.17 8.85
CA VAL A 156 -0.33 8.47 8.07
C VAL A 156 0.23 9.82 8.50
N ILE A 157 1.53 9.87 8.73
CA ILE A 157 2.26 11.11 9.03
C ILE A 157 3.62 11.09 8.36
N GLU A 158 4.01 12.22 7.80
CA GLU A 158 5.27 12.42 7.11
C GLU A 158 6.19 13.34 7.91
N PHE A 159 7.48 13.03 7.88
CA PHE A 159 8.51 13.80 8.55
C PHE A 159 9.65 14.13 7.59
N THR A 160 10.28 15.27 7.81
CA THR A 160 11.63 15.54 7.29
C THR A 160 12.65 14.62 7.95
N MET A 161 13.85 14.53 7.40
CA MET A 161 14.92 13.69 7.96
C MET A 161 15.44 14.20 9.31
N ASP A 162 15.20 15.46 9.67
CA ASP A 162 15.44 16.02 11.01
C ASP A 162 14.22 15.87 11.96
N GLY A 163 13.19 15.11 11.56
CA GLY A 163 12.07 14.72 12.39
C GLY A 163 10.93 15.73 12.50
N LYS A 164 10.86 16.78 11.68
CA LYS A 164 9.72 17.71 11.68
C LYS A 164 8.58 17.17 10.86
N VAL A 165 7.36 17.35 11.37
CA VAL A 165 6.12 16.96 10.69
C VAL A 165 5.92 17.80 9.43
N VAL A 166 5.82 17.14 8.28
CA VAL A 166 5.47 17.73 6.98
C VAL A 166 3.96 17.73 6.78
N ALA A 167 3.33 16.58 7.00
CA ALA A 167 1.89 16.39 6.85
C ALA A 167 1.41 15.23 7.73
N ALA A 168 0.15 15.25 8.10
CA ALA A 168 -0.52 14.12 8.77
C ALA A 168 -1.99 14.05 8.33
N ASN A 169 -2.52 12.84 8.17
CA ASN A 169 -3.92 12.67 7.85
C ASN A 169 -4.81 12.74 9.10
N GLU A 170 -6.12 12.90 8.89
CA GLU A 170 -7.10 13.00 9.98
C GLU A 170 -7.09 11.76 10.89
N ALA A 171 -6.86 10.56 10.32
CA ALA A 171 -6.79 9.33 11.10
C ALA A 171 -5.64 9.36 12.12
N PHE A 172 -4.43 9.76 11.71
CA PHE A 172 -3.29 9.91 12.63
C PHE A 172 -3.54 10.99 13.69
N LEU A 173 -4.04 12.15 13.26
CA LEU A 173 -4.31 13.28 14.14
C LEU A 173 -5.37 12.93 15.19
N GLY A 174 -6.42 12.20 14.80
CA GLY A 174 -7.48 11.72 15.69
C GLY A 174 -6.99 10.75 16.78
N ILE A 175 -6.03 9.87 16.46
CA ILE A 175 -5.40 8.97 17.45
C ILE A 175 -4.82 9.78 18.62
N LEU A 176 -4.08 10.85 18.30
CA LEU A 176 -3.34 11.64 19.29
C LEU A 176 -4.06 12.92 19.74
N GLY A 177 -5.20 13.28 19.12
CA GLY A 177 -6.00 14.43 19.50
C GLY A 177 -5.44 15.79 19.08
N TYR A 178 -4.55 15.84 18.09
CA TYR A 178 -4.00 17.08 17.53
C TYR A 178 -4.76 17.50 16.28
N THR A 179 -4.75 18.79 15.99
CA THR A 179 -5.12 19.33 14.67
C THR A 179 -3.90 19.38 13.75
N ALA A 180 -4.12 19.48 12.44
CA ALA A 180 -3.04 19.63 11.48
C ALA A 180 -2.17 20.87 11.77
N ALA A 181 -2.79 22.00 12.12
CA ALA A 181 -2.08 23.24 12.45
C ALA A 181 -1.19 23.11 13.70
N GLU A 182 -1.58 22.30 14.67
CA GLU A 182 -0.80 22.06 15.90
C GLU A 182 0.36 21.09 15.66
N ALA A 183 0.22 20.17 14.72
CA ALA A 183 1.21 19.12 14.46
C ALA A 183 2.24 19.52 13.40
N THR A 184 1.82 20.20 12.34
CA THR A 184 2.70 20.55 11.21
C THR A 184 3.85 21.48 11.67
N GLY A 185 5.06 21.15 11.23
CA GLY A 185 6.28 21.85 11.62
C GLY A 185 6.83 21.49 13.00
N GLN A 186 6.05 20.80 13.85
CA GLN A 186 6.54 20.32 15.13
C GLN A 186 7.46 19.10 14.95
N HIS A 187 8.39 18.94 15.87
CA HIS A 187 9.28 17.78 15.85
C HIS A 187 8.57 16.52 16.39
N HIS A 188 8.92 15.34 15.89
CA HIS A 188 8.39 14.04 16.32
C HIS A 188 8.39 13.84 17.82
N SER A 189 9.33 14.47 18.55
CA SER A 189 9.38 14.45 20.00
C SER A 189 8.10 14.95 20.68
N LEU A 190 7.25 15.71 19.98
CA LEU A 190 5.92 16.10 20.47
C LEU A 190 5.08 14.89 20.92
N PHE A 191 5.23 13.77 20.20
CA PHE A 191 4.43 12.55 20.36
C PHE A 191 5.06 11.48 21.25
N VAL A 192 6.20 11.74 21.88
CA VAL A 192 6.91 10.76 22.72
C VAL A 192 7.04 11.24 24.18
N GLU A 193 7.23 10.27 25.08
CA GLU A 193 7.42 10.57 26.49
C GLU A 193 8.66 11.46 26.71
N PRO A 194 8.60 12.43 27.63
CA PRO A 194 9.72 13.34 27.91
C PRO A 194 11.05 12.62 28.19
N SER A 195 11.02 11.53 28.95
CA SER A 195 12.20 10.72 29.30
C SER A 195 12.83 10.05 28.07
N TYR A 196 12.00 9.64 27.08
CA TYR A 196 12.49 8.99 25.87
C TYR A 196 13.13 9.98 24.88
N ARG A 197 12.71 11.26 24.88
CA ARG A 197 13.20 12.29 23.93
C ARG A 197 14.70 12.49 23.95
N THR A 198 15.33 12.31 25.12
CA THR A 198 16.76 12.53 25.35
C THR A 198 17.54 11.23 25.44
N SER A 199 16.89 10.10 25.25
CA SER A 199 17.54 8.79 25.40
C SER A 199 18.45 8.46 24.20
N PRO A 200 19.50 7.66 24.41
CA PRO A 200 20.35 7.14 23.35
C PRO A 200 19.53 6.35 22.29
N GLU A 201 18.49 5.65 22.71
CA GLU A 201 17.62 4.85 21.85
C GLU A 201 16.84 5.73 20.87
N TYR A 202 16.38 6.90 21.33
CA TYR A 202 15.69 7.86 20.46
C TYR A 202 16.63 8.46 19.40
N LYS A 203 17.88 8.73 19.78
CA LYS A 203 18.90 9.17 18.84
C LYS A 203 19.22 8.08 17.83
N ALA A 204 19.47 6.86 18.28
CA ALA A 204 19.74 5.71 17.42
C ALA A 204 18.58 5.40 16.45
N PHE A 205 17.34 5.58 16.89
CA PHE A 205 16.14 5.46 16.04
C PHE A 205 16.21 6.42 14.85
N TRP A 206 16.49 7.71 15.05
CA TRP A 206 16.60 8.67 13.94
C TRP A 206 17.85 8.44 13.09
N GLU A 207 18.97 8.03 13.67
CA GLU A 207 20.17 7.64 12.92
C GLU A 207 19.91 6.45 11.99
N LYS A 208 19.13 5.46 12.45
CA LYS A 208 18.69 4.31 11.65
C LYS A 208 17.88 4.76 10.43
N LEU A 209 16.87 5.62 10.64
CA LEU A 209 16.05 6.16 9.55
C LEU A 209 16.88 7.00 8.57
N ASN A 210 17.85 7.76 9.06
CA ASN A 210 18.75 8.56 8.21
C ASN A 210 19.71 7.71 7.36
N ARG A 211 19.96 6.46 7.74
CA ARG A 211 20.66 5.49 6.88
C ARG A 211 19.76 4.82 5.83
N GLY A 212 18.46 5.15 5.81
CA GLY A 212 17.49 4.53 4.91
C GLY A 212 16.90 3.22 5.43
N GLU A 213 17.15 2.86 6.69
CA GLU A 213 16.63 1.65 7.32
C GLU A 213 15.25 1.94 7.92
N TYR A 214 14.25 1.08 7.66
CA TYR A 214 12.93 1.20 8.28
C TYR A 214 12.94 0.77 9.74
N ASP A 215 11.96 1.25 10.51
CA ASP A 215 11.72 0.81 11.88
C ASP A 215 10.25 0.48 12.09
N ALA A 216 9.94 -0.65 12.73
CA ALA A 216 8.57 -1.08 12.94
C ALA A 216 8.38 -1.74 14.30
N GLY A 217 7.22 -1.50 14.91
CA GLY A 217 6.92 -2.06 16.23
C GLY A 217 5.64 -1.48 16.82
N ILE A 218 5.45 -1.76 18.12
CA ILE A 218 4.38 -1.18 18.93
C ILE A 218 5.01 -0.10 19.81
N TYR A 219 4.45 1.10 19.74
CA TYR A 219 4.99 2.26 20.43
C TYR A 219 3.94 2.91 21.31
N LYS A 220 4.33 3.29 22.52
CA LYS A 220 3.56 4.22 23.33
C LYS A 220 3.77 5.64 22.80
N ARG A 221 2.70 6.38 22.60
CA ARG A 221 2.73 7.77 22.15
C ARG A 221 1.88 8.63 23.08
N ILE A 222 2.30 9.88 23.19
CA ILE A 222 1.63 10.87 24.02
C ILE A 222 0.93 11.86 23.09
N GLY A 223 -0.36 11.92 23.21
CA GLY A 223 -1.23 12.85 22.49
C GLY A 223 -1.43 14.15 23.26
N LYS A 224 -2.32 14.99 22.74
CA LYS A 224 -2.69 16.27 23.31
C LYS A 224 -3.28 16.09 24.73
N GLY A 225 -2.87 16.95 25.65
CA GLY A 225 -3.29 16.87 27.04
C GLY A 225 -2.77 15.66 27.81
N GLY A 226 -1.73 14.98 27.33
CA GLY A 226 -1.16 13.80 27.97
C GLY A 226 -1.89 12.49 27.66
N LYS A 227 -2.80 12.46 26.66
CA LYS A 227 -3.49 11.25 26.23
C LYS A 227 -2.49 10.18 25.81
N GLU A 228 -2.53 9.05 26.48
CA GLU A 228 -1.71 7.89 26.08
C GLU A 228 -2.38 7.11 24.96
N ALA A 229 -1.61 6.75 23.95
CA ALA A 229 -2.04 5.88 22.88
C ALA A 229 -0.96 4.85 22.53
N TRP A 230 -1.37 3.62 22.34
CA TRP A 230 -0.52 2.56 21.83
C TRP A 230 -0.78 2.38 20.34
N ILE A 231 0.27 2.51 19.56
CA ILE A 231 0.18 2.39 18.11
C ILE A 231 1.09 1.28 17.60
N GLN A 232 0.57 0.44 16.73
CA GLN A 232 1.39 -0.40 15.89
C GLN A 232 1.77 0.43 14.67
N ALA A 233 3.07 0.63 14.44
CA ALA A 233 3.51 1.53 13.39
C ALA A 233 4.79 1.08 12.70
N SER A 234 4.97 1.55 11.47
CA SER A 234 6.22 1.47 10.72
C SER A 234 6.66 2.86 10.27
N TYR A 235 7.94 3.14 10.35
CA TYR A 235 8.61 4.35 9.87
C TYR A 235 9.46 3.98 8.67
N ASN A 236 9.16 4.56 7.52
CA ASN A 236 9.73 4.15 6.24
C ASN A 236 10.42 5.34 5.59
N PRO A 237 11.74 5.37 5.52
CA PRO A 237 12.46 6.37 4.75
C PRO A 237 12.14 6.26 3.26
N ILE A 238 11.83 7.40 2.65
CA ILE A 238 11.62 7.50 1.20
C ILE A 238 12.90 8.04 0.57
N LEU A 239 13.37 7.34 -0.46
CA LEU A 239 14.62 7.65 -1.13
C LEU A 239 14.38 8.53 -2.37
N ASP A 240 15.30 9.44 -2.64
CA ASP A 240 15.36 10.22 -3.87
C ASP A 240 15.91 9.39 -5.05
N LEU A 241 16.03 10.00 -6.23
CA LEU A 241 16.56 9.34 -7.43
C LEU A 241 18.02 8.87 -7.31
N ASN A 242 18.75 9.37 -6.31
CA ASN A 242 20.13 9.00 -6.03
C ASN A 242 20.24 7.95 -4.91
N GLY A 243 19.09 7.44 -4.41
CA GLY A 243 19.03 6.48 -3.31
C GLY A 243 19.25 7.10 -1.93
N LYS A 244 19.20 8.43 -1.79
CA LYS A 244 19.36 9.12 -0.51
C LYS A 244 18.01 9.35 0.16
N PRO A 245 17.84 9.04 1.47
CA PRO A 245 16.63 9.36 2.20
C PRO A 245 16.36 10.87 2.24
N PHE A 246 15.12 11.28 1.92
CA PHE A 246 14.75 12.70 1.95
C PHE A 246 13.52 13.01 2.80
N LYS A 247 12.72 12.00 3.13
CA LYS A 247 11.61 12.08 4.09
C LYS A 247 11.32 10.72 4.71
N VAL A 248 10.61 10.70 5.84
CA VAL A 248 10.09 9.49 6.46
C VAL A 248 8.57 9.50 6.40
N VAL A 249 7.97 8.42 5.92
CA VAL A 249 6.53 8.19 6.00
C VAL A 249 6.25 7.13 7.04
N LYS A 250 5.40 7.49 8.01
CA LYS A 250 4.94 6.59 9.06
C LYS A 250 3.51 6.18 8.80
N TYR A 251 3.27 4.89 8.87
CA TYR A 251 1.94 4.29 8.94
C TYR A 251 1.67 3.83 10.37
N ALA A 252 0.47 4.06 10.88
CA ALA A 252 0.13 3.75 12.27
C ALA A 252 -1.33 3.28 12.40
N THR A 253 -1.52 2.26 13.24
CA THR A 253 -2.83 1.76 13.67
C THR A 253 -2.94 1.90 15.17
N ASP A 254 -4.04 2.43 15.68
CA ASP A 254 -4.32 2.48 17.11
C ASP A 254 -4.66 1.08 17.62
N VAL A 255 -3.87 0.60 18.57
CA VAL A 255 -4.05 -0.68 19.24
C VAL A 255 -4.32 -0.52 20.74
N THR A 256 -4.63 0.69 21.19
CA THR A 256 -4.84 1.02 22.60
C THR A 256 -5.96 0.19 23.21
N ALA A 257 -7.13 0.17 22.57
CA ALA A 257 -8.27 -0.59 23.05
C ALA A 257 -7.99 -2.10 23.14
N GLN A 258 -7.30 -2.65 22.13
CA GLN A 258 -6.92 -4.06 22.13
C GLN A 258 -5.94 -4.40 23.26
N ARG A 259 -4.94 -3.54 23.48
CA ARG A 259 -3.97 -3.75 24.58
C ARG A 259 -4.62 -3.64 25.95
N LEU A 260 -5.51 -2.67 26.17
CA LEU A 260 -6.25 -2.53 27.43
C LEU A 260 -7.10 -3.76 27.70
N LYS A 261 -7.80 -4.26 26.68
CA LYS A 261 -8.61 -5.46 26.78
C LYS A 261 -7.76 -6.71 27.10
N ASN A 262 -6.63 -6.86 26.45
CA ASN A 262 -5.72 -7.98 26.74
C ASN A 262 -5.16 -7.89 28.18
N ALA A 263 -4.75 -6.70 28.61
CA ALA A 263 -4.26 -6.50 29.98
C ALA A 263 -5.34 -6.77 31.04
N ASP A 264 -6.60 -6.41 30.75
CA ASP A 264 -7.73 -6.74 31.62
C ASP A 264 -7.94 -8.25 31.70
N PHE A 265 -7.93 -8.98 30.59
CA PHE A 265 -8.00 -10.44 30.57
C PHE A 265 -6.86 -11.11 31.30
N GLU A 266 -5.63 -10.66 31.07
CA GLU A 266 -4.44 -11.16 31.79
C GLU A 266 -4.57 -10.91 33.30
N GLY A 267 -5.07 -9.74 33.69
CA GLY A 267 -5.32 -9.39 35.08
C GLY A 267 -6.41 -10.28 35.73
N GLN A 268 -7.50 -10.54 35.01
CA GLN A 268 -8.56 -11.43 35.47
C GLN A 268 -8.05 -12.89 35.64
N ILE A 269 -7.33 -13.41 34.66
CA ILE A 269 -6.73 -14.75 34.72
C ILE A 269 -5.75 -14.84 35.90
N ALA A 270 -4.91 -13.82 36.09
CA ALA A 270 -3.97 -13.77 37.21
C ALA A 270 -4.68 -13.73 38.57
N ALA A 271 -5.81 -13.01 38.68
CA ALA A 271 -6.60 -12.96 39.89
C ALA A 271 -7.26 -14.32 40.20
N ILE A 272 -7.84 -14.98 39.20
CA ILE A 272 -8.40 -16.33 39.33
C ILE A 272 -7.33 -17.30 39.75
N SER A 273 -6.16 -17.27 39.09
CA SER A 273 -5.05 -18.17 39.37
C SER A 273 -4.44 -18.02 40.79
N LYS A 274 -4.63 -16.87 41.44
CA LYS A 274 -4.24 -16.68 42.84
C LYS A 274 -5.21 -17.29 43.84
N SER A 275 -6.49 -17.38 43.51
CA SER A 275 -7.56 -17.79 44.42
C SER A 275 -8.03 -19.21 44.19
N GLN A 276 -7.82 -19.76 42.98
CA GLN A 276 -8.31 -21.10 42.60
C GLN A 276 -7.17 -21.96 42.05
N GLY A 277 -7.29 -23.25 42.27
CA GLY A 277 -6.45 -24.26 41.58
C GLY A 277 -6.85 -24.35 40.13
N VAL A 278 -5.93 -24.02 39.22
CA VAL A 278 -6.11 -24.11 37.76
C VAL A 278 -5.14 -25.12 37.20
N ILE A 279 -5.65 -25.99 36.35
CA ILE A 279 -4.86 -26.98 35.61
C ILE A 279 -5.40 -27.09 34.19
N GLU A 280 -4.49 -27.15 33.23
CA GLU A 280 -4.79 -27.28 31.81
C GLU A 280 -4.37 -28.64 31.29
N PHE A 281 -5.18 -29.22 30.43
CA PHE A 281 -4.94 -30.51 29.79
C PHE A 281 -5.07 -30.39 28.28
N THR A 282 -4.31 -31.22 27.58
CA THR A 282 -4.62 -31.54 26.18
C THR A 282 -5.89 -32.40 26.11
N MET A 283 -6.51 -32.46 24.94
CA MET A 283 -7.74 -33.25 24.77
C MET A 283 -7.55 -34.78 24.92
N ASP A 284 -6.29 -35.28 24.88
CA ASP A 284 -5.92 -36.64 25.25
C ASP A 284 -5.57 -36.76 26.75
N GLY A 285 -5.83 -35.73 27.54
CA GLY A 285 -5.72 -35.75 29.00
C GLY A 285 -4.35 -35.53 29.59
N LYS A 286 -3.36 -35.07 28.84
CA LYS A 286 -2.03 -34.75 29.39
C LYS A 286 -2.00 -33.31 29.94
N VAL A 287 -1.36 -33.16 31.10
CA VAL A 287 -1.18 -31.85 31.74
C VAL A 287 -0.29 -30.97 30.90
N VAL A 288 -0.81 -29.82 30.54
CA VAL A 288 -0.05 -28.73 29.86
C VAL A 288 0.58 -27.80 30.88
N ALA A 289 -0.22 -27.34 31.86
CA ALA A 289 0.21 -26.43 32.92
C ALA A 289 -0.67 -26.63 34.17
N ALA A 290 -0.15 -26.31 35.33
CA ALA A 290 -0.90 -26.20 36.57
C ALA A 290 -0.33 -25.08 37.44
N ASN A 291 -1.20 -24.32 38.11
CA ASN A 291 -0.77 -23.29 39.03
C ASN A 291 -0.37 -23.82 40.40
N GLU A 292 0.31 -23.00 41.19
CA GLU A 292 0.78 -23.36 42.52
C GLU A 292 -0.37 -23.80 43.47
N ALA A 293 -1.53 -23.16 43.34
CA ALA A 293 -2.71 -23.52 44.15
C ALA A 293 -3.19 -24.94 43.90
N PHE A 294 -3.31 -25.35 42.63
CA PHE A 294 -3.68 -26.71 42.25
C PHE A 294 -2.60 -27.72 42.72
N LEU A 295 -1.35 -27.44 42.41
CA LEU A 295 -0.22 -28.29 42.78
C LEU A 295 -0.12 -28.47 44.28
N GLY A 296 -0.33 -27.41 45.06
CA GLY A 296 -0.32 -27.45 46.53
C GLY A 296 -1.43 -28.32 47.14
N ILE A 297 -2.63 -28.35 46.53
CA ILE A 297 -3.73 -29.20 46.97
C ILE A 297 -3.33 -30.69 46.89
N LEU A 298 -2.70 -31.09 45.80
CA LEU A 298 -2.35 -32.48 45.52
C LEU A 298 -0.91 -32.86 45.91
N GLY A 299 -0.08 -31.88 46.26
CA GLY A 299 1.29 -32.11 46.75
C GLY A 299 2.31 -32.45 45.65
N TYR A 300 2.03 -32.13 44.40
CA TYR A 300 2.95 -32.30 43.29
C TYR A 300 3.70 -31.02 42.98
N THR A 301 4.87 -31.15 42.40
CA THR A 301 5.56 -30.04 41.74
C THR A 301 5.15 -29.93 40.26
N ALA A 302 5.36 -28.79 39.64
CA ALA A 302 5.09 -28.58 38.22
C ALA A 302 5.84 -29.61 37.35
N ALA A 303 7.11 -29.88 37.66
CA ALA A 303 7.92 -30.87 36.92
C ALA A 303 7.38 -32.31 37.02
N GLU A 304 6.74 -32.67 38.15
CA GLU A 304 6.14 -33.97 38.32
C GLU A 304 4.79 -34.12 37.66
N ALA A 305 4.05 -33.03 37.48
CA ALA A 305 2.70 -33.04 36.93
C ALA A 305 2.68 -32.81 35.41
N THR A 306 3.48 -31.88 34.88
CA THR A 306 3.49 -31.51 33.45
C THR A 306 3.84 -32.71 32.58
N GLY A 307 3.03 -32.94 31.51
CA GLY A 307 3.17 -34.04 30.58
C GLY A 307 2.56 -35.36 31.09
N GLN A 308 2.21 -35.44 32.39
CA GLN A 308 1.53 -36.60 32.91
C GLN A 308 0.04 -36.63 32.50
N HIS A 309 -0.54 -37.79 32.40
CA HIS A 309 -1.95 -37.90 32.07
C HIS A 309 -2.81 -37.63 33.33
N HIS A 310 -4.01 -37.05 33.15
CA HIS A 310 -4.99 -36.77 34.22
C HIS A 310 -5.24 -37.98 35.16
N SER A 311 -5.09 -39.18 34.65
CA SER A 311 -5.17 -40.41 35.47
C SER A 311 -4.21 -40.43 36.66
N LEU A 312 -3.13 -39.60 36.66
CA LEU A 312 -2.25 -39.46 37.82
C LEU A 312 -3.02 -39.02 39.08
N PHE A 313 -4.07 -38.23 38.91
CA PHE A 313 -4.84 -37.60 39.99
C PHE A 313 -6.12 -38.37 40.36
N VAL A 314 -6.39 -39.55 39.79
CA VAL A 314 -7.60 -40.34 40.06
C VAL A 314 -7.28 -41.72 40.63
N GLU A 315 -8.26 -42.30 41.33
CA GLU A 315 -8.10 -43.64 41.88
C GLU A 315 -7.82 -44.67 40.80
N PRO A 316 -6.97 -45.69 41.06
CA PRO A 316 -6.63 -46.72 40.08
C PRO A 316 -7.87 -47.47 39.53
N SER A 317 -8.87 -47.72 40.36
CA SER A 317 -10.13 -48.37 39.97
C SER A 317 -10.97 -47.51 39.01
N TYR A 318 -10.93 -46.21 39.18
CA TYR A 318 -11.68 -45.26 38.31
C TYR A 318 -11.02 -45.06 36.94
N ARG A 319 -9.69 -45.20 36.81
CA ARG A 319 -8.94 -44.98 35.55
C ARG A 319 -9.43 -45.85 34.40
N THR A 320 -9.91 -47.05 34.69
CA THR A 320 -10.34 -48.01 33.67
C THR A 320 -11.86 -48.14 33.59
N SER A 321 -12.59 -47.31 34.32
CA SER A 321 -14.04 -47.36 34.36
C SER A 321 -14.69 -46.77 33.09
N PRO A 322 -15.90 -47.25 32.72
CA PRO A 322 -16.68 -46.66 31.64
C PRO A 322 -16.99 -45.16 31.88
N GLU A 323 -17.17 -44.76 33.13
CA GLU A 323 -17.47 -43.37 33.54
C GLU A 323 -16.28 -42.44 33.24
N TYR A 324 -15.04 -42.90 33.48
CA TYR A 324 -13.85 -42.13 33.16
C TYR A 324 -13.65 -41.93 31.65
N LYS A 325 -13.96 -42.95 30.88
CA LYS A 325 -13.96 -42.88 29.43
C LYS A 325 -15.04 -41.89 28.92
N ALA A 326 -16.27 -42.05 29.44
CA ALA A 326 -17.37 -41.16 29.09
C ALA A 326 -17.09 -39.67 29.47
N PHE A 327 -16.40 -39.44 30.61
CA PHE A 327 -15.96 -38.11 31.00
C PHE A 327 -15.06 -37.44 29.91
N TRP A 328 -14.04 -38.15 29.43
CA TRP A 328 -13.17 -37.59 28.36
C TRP A 328 -13.89 -37.50 27.02
N GLU A 329 -14.76 -38.44 26.68
CA GLU A 329 -15.59 -38.37 25.48
C GLU A 329 -16.52 -37.15 25.51
N LYS A 330 -17.09 -36.83 26.67
CA LYS A 330 -17.90 -35.62 26.88
C LYS A 330 -17.11 -34.36 26.64
N LEU A 331 -15.93 -34.23 27.24
CA LEU A 331 -15.05 -33.07 27.03
C LEU A 331 -14.61 -32.95 25.57
N ASN A 332 -14.31 -34.07 24.91
CA ASN A 332 -13.92 -34.09 23.49
C ASN A 332 -15.05 -33.66 22.53
N ARG A 333 -16.32 -33.72 22.96
CA ARG A 333 -17.46 -33.15 22.23
C ARG A 333 -17.65 -31.63 22.48
N GLY A 334 -16.78 -31.01 23.30
CA GLY A 334 -16.91 -29.59 23.67
C GLY A 334 -17.91 -29.36 24.82
N GLU A 335 -18.33 -30.39 25.51
CA GLU A 335 -19.27 -30.29 26.63
C GLU A 335 -18.50 -30.13 27.95
N TYR A 336 -18.87 -29.15 28.79
CA TYR A 336 -18.24 -28.99 30.11
C TYR A 336 -18.70 -30.08 31.09
N ASP A 337 -17.88 -30.36 32.10
CA ASP A 337 -18.23 -31.24 33.21
C ASP A 337 -17.91 -30.56 34.55
N ALA A 338 -18.86 -30.54 35.47
CA ALA A 338 -18.71 -29.89 36.77
C ALA A 338 -19.27 -30.72 37.90
N GLY A 339 -18.55 -30.73 39.02
CA GLY A 339 -18.96 -31.54 40.17
C GLY A 339 -17.96 -31.50 41.31
N ILE A 340 -18.18 -32.40 42.26
CA ILE A 340 -17.25 -32.70 43.36
C ILE A 340 -16.53 -33.98 43.03
N TYR A 341 -15.21 -33.92 43.04
CA TYR A 341 -14.37 -35.05 42.62
C TYR A 341 -13.38 -35.43 43.72
N LYS A 342 -13.28 -36.72 43.97
CA LYS A 342 -12.17 -37.26 44.74
C LYS A 342 -10.93 -37.31 43.86
N ARG A 343 -9.83 -36.77 44.35
CA ARG A 343 -8.53 -36.78 43.68
C ARG A 343 -7.47 -37.36 44.59
N ILE A 344 -6.51 -38.04 43.99
CA ILE A 344 -5.38 -38.65 44.69
C ILE A 344 -4.13 -37.80 44.42
N GLY A 345 -3.61 -37.26 45.46
CA GLY A 345 -2.35 -36.50 45.46
C GLY A 345 -1.13 -37.38 45.63
N LYS A 346 0.03 -36.78 45.72
CA LYS A 346 1.32 -37.42 45.92
C LYS A 346 1.32 -38.21 47.22
N GLY A 347 1.87 -39.41 47.17
CA GLY A 347 1.89 -40.30 48.32
C GLY A 347 0.52 -40.90 48.76
N GLY A 348 -0.49 -40.83 47.88
CA GLY A 348 -1.82 -41.36 48.14
C GLY A 348 -2.73 -40.41 48.94
N LYS A 349 -2.36 -39.13 49.09
CA LYS A 349 -3.18 -38.14 49.78
C LYS A 349 -4.52 -37.96 49.09
N GLU A 350 -5.62 -38.20 49.82
CA GLU A 350 -6.96 -37.96 49.29
C GLU A 350 -7.32 -36.46 49.41
N ALA A 351 -7.88 -35.91 48.36
CA ALA A 351 -8.42 -34.54 48.33
C ALA A 351 -9.78 -34.54 47.62
N TRP A 352 -10.77 -33.87 48.20
CA TRP A 352 -12.03 -33.59 47.55
C TRP A 352 -12.01 -32.18 46.99
N ILE A 353 -12.23 -32.06 45.70
CA ILE A 353 -12.25 -30.80 45.00
C ILE A 353 -13.60 -30.54 44.34
N GLN A 354 -14.10 -29.37 44.46
CA GLN A 354 -15.16 -28.87 43.58
C GLN A 354 -14.49 -28.28 42.36
N ALA A 355 -14.79 -28.82 41.19
CA ALA A 355 -14.12 -28.39 39.96
C ALA A 355 -15.07 -28.37 38.77
N SER A 356 -14.72 -27.59 37.75
CA SER A 356 -15.30 -27.63 36.43
C SER A 356 -14.21 -27.85 35.39
N TYR A 357 -14.49 -28.72 34.44
CA TYR A 357 -13.65 -28.99 33.28
C TYR A 357 -14.31 -28.34 32.06
N ASN A 358 -13.64 -27.38 31.45
CA ASN A 358 -14.20 -26.56 30.38
C ASN A 358 -13.31 -26.73 29.15
N PRO A 359 -13.77 -27.37 28.08
CA PRO A 359 -13.05 -27.42 26.81
C PRO A 359 -12.95 -26.02 26.19
N ILE A 360 -11.77 -25.71 25.66
CA ILE A 360 -11.46 -24.44 24.96
C ILE A 360 -11.05 -24.75 23.52
#